data_bcfdbc3b5b25c3f9a94d1c7763043718
#
_entry.id   bcfdbc3b5b25c3f9a94d1c7763043718
#
_cell.length_a   1.000
_cell.length_b   1.000
_cell.length_c   1.000
_cell.angle_alpha   90.00
_cell.angle_beta   90.00
_cell.angle_gamma   90.00
#
_symmetry.space_group_name_H-M   'P 1'
#
loop_
_entity.id
_entity.type
_entity.pdbx_description
1 polymer ?
#
loop_
_entity_poly.entity_id
_entity_poly.type
_entity_poly.pdbx_seq_one_letter_code
_entity_poly.pdbx_strand_id
1 'polypeptide(L)'
;MSNYIPKNLEFDQPGRNKLIKGITKISKAVKSTLGPRGKTVLIESPEHIGGMTITKDGVTVANSIFLDDPVENLAVQMLKDAARRTANSAGDGTTTAIVLTEAIIKAGERNLSKENNITEVVKSINQFSKIILKELKKNSRKITKARLLDVATISANNDKVLGKIIADAYSKVGKNGIVTVERSQNHETYATVTNGIKVDRGYTSNLFITNQKNDESVLEDVLVLVCEDRKSVV
;
A
#
# COMPACT_ATOMS: atom_id res chain seq x y z
N MET A 1 19.62 15.17 25.52
CA MET A 1 18.53 15.26 26.53
C MET A 1 17.42 14.35 26.07
N SER A 2 17.10 13.31 26.84
CA SER A 2 15.98 12.41 26.55
C SER A 2 14.69 13.20 26.72
N ASN A 3 13.96 13.45 25.62
CA ASN A 3 12.64 14.04 25.67
C ASN A 3 11.70 13.05 26.35
N TYR A 4 11.53 13.18 27.65
CA TYR A 4 10.58 12.40 28.42
C TYR A 4 9.17 12.89 28.07
N ILE A 5 8.44 12.11 27.27
CA ILE A 5 7.03 12.36 26.95
C ILE A 5 6.21 11.56 27.94
N PRO A 6 5.42 12.21 28.81
CA PRO A 6 4.56 11.50 29.75
C PRO A 6 3.56 10.62 28.99
N LYS A 7 3.32 9.41 29.50
CA LYS A 7 2.35 8.47 28.93
C LYS A 7 0.98 8.68 29.53
N ASN A 8 -0.04 8.76 28.68
CA ASN A 8 -1.42 8.69 29.12
C ASN A 8 -1.83 7.23 29.23
N LEU A 9 -2.25 6.83 30.42
CA LEU A 9 -2.64 5.45 30.71
C LEU A 9 -4.15 5.38 30.89
N GLU A 10 -4.79 4.57 30.06
CA GLU A 10 -6.22 4.28 30.16
C GLU A 10 -6.44 2.78 30.25
N PHE A 11 -7.31 2.37 31.17
CA PHE A 11 -7.54 0.98 31.51
C PHE A 11 -9.01 0.59 31.29
N ASP A 12 -9.26 -0.70 31.23
CA ASP A 12 -10.57 -1.33 31.19
C ASP A 12 -11.51 -0.81 30.08
N GLN A 13 -12.79 -0.68 30.41
CA GLN A 13 -13.82 -0.35 29.43
C GLN A 13 -13.68 1.06 28.82
N PRO A 14 -13.32 2.12 29.55
CA PRO A 14 -13.07 3.43 28.98
C PRO A 14 -11.99 3.42 27.88
N GLY A 15 -10.84 2.81 28.14
CA GLY A 15 -9.75 2.68 27.14
C GLY A 15 -10.19 1.85 25.93
N ARG A 16 -10.89 0.74 26.16
CA ARG A 16 -11.44 -0.10 25.09
C ARG A 16 -12.43 0.63 24.20
N ASN A 17 -13.33 1.41 24.79
CA ASN A 17 -14.32 2.21 24.06
C ASN A 17 -13.66 3.26 23.16
N LYS A 18 -12.59 3.93 23.63
CA LYS A 18 -11.82 4.86 22.83
C LYS A 18 -11.12 4.19 21.65
N LEU A 19 -10.48 3.03 21.87
CA LEU A 19 -9.88 2.26 20.77
C LEU A 19 -10.91 1.92 19.70
N ILE A 20 -12.08 1.39 20.08
CA ILE A 20 -13.17 1.04 19.16
C ILE A 20 -13.69 2.26 18.41
N LYS A 21 -13.78 3.41 19.09
CA LYS A 21 -14.20 4.67 18.47
C LYS A 21 -13.20 5.13 17.42
N GLY A 22 -11.89 5.05 17.70
CA GLY A 22 -10.83 5.34 16.72
C GLY A 22 -10.90 4.41 15.50
N ILE A 23 -11.04 3.11 15.72
CA ILE A 23 -11.24 2.10 14.67
C ILE A 23 -12.45 2.43 13.80
N THR A 24 -13.57 2.79 14.43
CA THR A 24 -14.81 3.12 13.72
C THR A 24 -14.68 4.39 12.87
N LYS A 25 -13.98 5.42 13.38
CA LYS A 25 -13.78 6.68 12.65
C LYS A 25 -12.96 6.45 11.37
N ILE A 26 -11.80 5.80 11.46
CA ILE A 26 -10.97 5.54 10.29
C ILE A 26 -11.67 4.59 9.31
N SER A 27 -12.29 3.52 9.81
CA SER A 27 -12.99 2.57 8.95
C SER A 27 -14.17 3.22 8.21
N LYS A 28 -14.92 4.11 8.85
CA LYS A 28 -16.04 4.82 8.21
C LYS A 28 -15.56 5.70 7.06
N ALA A 29 -14.44 6.40 7.24
CA ALA A 29 -13.85 7.22 6.18
C ALA A 29 -13.37 6.36 5.01
N VAL A 30 -12.60 5.32 5.29
CA VAL A 30 -12.02 4.44 4.26
C VAL A 30 -13.10 3.61 3.54
N LYS A 31 -14.13 3.13 4.24
CA LYS A 31 -15.28 2.42 3.62
C LYS A 31 -16.00 3.23 2.55
N SER A 32 -15.97 4.56 2.65
CA SER A 32 -16.62 5.42 1.66
C SER A 32 -16.02 5.28 0.26
N THR A 33 -14.78 4.83 0.15
CA THR A 33 -14.07 4.63 -1.12
C THR A 33 -14.23 3.22 -1.70
N LEU A 34 -14.83 2.28 -0.97
CA LEU A 34 -14.86 0.85 -1.33
C LEU A 34 -15.87 0.55 -2.44
N GLY A 35 -15.40 -0.25 -3.40
CA GLY A 35 -16.24 -0.90 -4.40
C GLY A 35 -16.70 0.03 -5.55
N PRO A 36 -17.59 -0.46 -6.43
CA PRO A 36 -17.98 0.25 -7.66
C PRO A 36 -18.76 1.54 -7.39
N ARG A 37 -19.34 1.68 -6.21
CA ARG A 37 -20.03 2.89 -5.74
C ARG A 37 -19.16 3.72 -4.80
N GLY A 38 -17.87 3.43 -4.72
CA GLY A 38 -16.91 4.18 -3.90
C GLY A 38 -16.92 5.67 -4.25
N LYS A 39 -16.98 6.50 -3.20
CA LYS A 39 -17.02 7.95 -3.33
C LYS A 39 -15.59 8.50 -3.38
N THR A 40 -15.45 9.61 -4.06
CA THR A 40 -14.25 10.43 -3.99
C THR A 40 -14.24 11.17 -2.66
N VAL A 41 -13.08 11.24 -2.00
CA VAL A 41 -12.86 11.92 -0.73
C VAL A 41 -11.99 13.14 -0.99
N LEU A 42 -12.36 14.24 -0.36
CA LEU A 42 -11.57 15.46 -0.31
C LEU A 42 -10.79 15.46 1.01
N ILE A 43 -9.49 15.69 0.91
CA ILE A 43 -8.56 15.71 2.04
C ILE A 43 -7.82 17.04 1.98
N GLU A 44 -7.65 17.69 3.12
CA GLU A 44 -6.75 18.82 3.22
C GLU A 44 -5.31 18.37 2.90
N SER A 45 -4.65 19.10 2.02
CA SER A 45 -3.28 18.74 1.60
C SER A 45 -2.29 19.11 2.70
N PRO A 46 -1.46 18.17 3.17
CA PRO A 46 -0.42 18.49 4.14
C PRO A 46 0.73 19.30 3.54
N GLU A 47 0.85 19.32 2.21
CA GLU A 47 1.98 19.94 1.51
C GLU A 47 1.72 21.42 1.15
N HIS A 48 0.47 21.84 1.07
CA HIS A 48 0.08 23.18 0.66
C HIS A 48 -1.02 23.73 1.57
N ILE A 49 -0.79 24.90 2.16
CA ILE A 49 -1.81 25.62 2.95
C ILE A 49 -3.00 25.95 2.04
N GLY A 50 -4.18 25.46 2.39
CA GLY A 50 -5.40 25.64 1.58
C GLY A 50 -5.49 24.73 0.34
N GLY A 51 -4.53 23.83 0.13
CA GLY A 51 -4.58 22.81 -0.91
C GLY A 51 -5.52 21.67 -0.54
N MET A 52 -6.12 21.03 -1.58
CA MET A 52 -6.98 19.86 -1.41
C MET A 52 -6.46 18.70 -2.25
N THR A 53 -6.44 17.52 -1.64
CA THR A 53 -6.19 16.26 -2.33
C THR A 53 -7.51 15.56 -2.60
N ILE A 54 -7.76 15.22 -3.85
CA ILE A 54 -8.95 14.51 -4.30
C ILE A 54 -8.55 13.06 -4.58
N THR A 55 -9.11 12.11 -3.85
CA THR A 55 -8.72 10.70 -4.02
C THR A 55 -9.89 9.74 -3.81
N LYS A 56 -9.77 8.55 -4.41
CA LYS A 56 -10.58 7.36 -4.12
C LYS A 56 -9.75 6.27 -3.45
N ASP A 57 -8.45 6.48 -3.30
CA ASP A 57 -7.55 5.51 -2.71
C ASP A 57 -7.71 5.45 -1.18
N GLY A 58 -8.06 4.28 -0.67
CA GLY A 58 -8.28 4.05 0.75
C GLY A 58 -7.01 4.22 1.60
N VAL A 59 -5.83 3.97 1.04
CA VAL A 59 -4.55 4.17 1.75
C VAL A 59 -4.29 5.65 1.96
N THR A 60 -4.46 6.45 0.93
CA THR A 60 -4.29 7.90 1.00
C THR A 60 -5.26 8.49 2.01
N VAL A 61 -6.54 8.06 1.98
CA VAL A 61 -7.53 8.47 2.98
C VAL A 61 -7.11 8.03 4.38
N ALA A 62 -6.70 6.79 4.58
CA ALA A 62 -6.28 6.31 5.89
C ALA A 62 -5.08 7.10 6.44
N ASN A 63 -4.09 7.38 5.60
CA ASN A 63 -2.87 8.09 6.00
C ASN A 63 -3.13 9.54 6.42
N SER A 64 -4.14 10.19 5.87
CA SER A 64 -4.50 11.57 6.21
C SER A 64 -5.24 11.72 7.55
N ILE A 65 -5.75 10.63 8.13
CA ILE A 65 -6.54 10.67 9.36
C ILE A 65 -5.64 10.74 10.58
N PHE A 66 -5.79 11.79 11.36
CA PHE A 66 -5.21 11.95 12.69
C PHE A 66 -6.34 12.39 13.63
N LEU A 67 -6.34 11.87 14.85
CA LEU A 67 -7.37 12.17 15.85
C LEU A 67 -6.72 12.85 17.06
N ASP A 68 -7.44 13.81 17.64
CA ASP A 68 -6.97 14.59 18.80
C ASP A 68 -6.80 13.74 20.05
N ASP A 69 -7.74 12.80 20.30
CA ASP A 69 -7.60 11.87 21.42
C ASP A 69 -6.47 10.87 21.15
N PRO A 70 -5.43 10.82 21.99
CA PRO A 70 -4.26 9.97 21.76
C PRO A 70 -4.57 8.48 21.76
N VAL A 71 -5.57 8.04 22.52
CA VAL A 71 -5.97 6.62 22.57
C VAL A 71 -6.75 6.23 21.32
N GLU A 72 -7.68 7.07 20.86
CA GLU A 72 -8.36 6.89 19.58
C GLU A 72 -7.33 6.88 18.43
N ASN A 73 -6.36 7.80 18.47
CA ASN A 73 -5.33 7.91 17.44
C ASN A 73 -4.38 6.71 17.42
N LEU A 74 -4.09 6.10 18.58
CA LEU A 74 -3.32 4.86 18.63
C LEU A 74 -3.97 3.74 17.82
N ALA A 75 -5.29 3.58 17.93
CA ALA A 75 -6.05 2.62 17.15
C ALA A 75 -6.01 2.93 15.64
N VAL A 76 -6.06 4.22 15.28
CA VAL A 76 -5.88 4.67 13.89
C VAL A 76 -4.50 4.28 13.35
N GLN A 77 -3.42 4.47 14.12
CA GLN A 77 -2.06 4.08 13.70
C GLN A 77 -1.94 2.57 13.49
N MET A 78 -2.52 1.75 14.36
CA MET A 78 -2.52 0.29 14.19
C MET A 78 -3.19 -0.14 12.87
N LEU A 79 -4.31 0.48 12.51
CA LEU A 79 -5.00 0.20 11.26
C LEU A 79 -4.23 0.71 10.02
N LYS A 80 -3.57 1.86 10.12
CA LYS A 80 -2.65 2.36 9.09
C LYS A 80 -1.51 1.37 8.84
N ASP A 81 -0.92 0.84 9.88
CA ASP A 81 0.16 -0.16 9.76
C ASP A 81 -0.32 -1.46 9.10
N ALA A 82 -1.52 -1.94 9.46
CA ALA A 82 -2.11 -3.09 8.80
C ALA A 82 -2.35 -2.83 7.30
N ALA A 83 -2.87 -1.67 6.95
CA ALA A 83 -3.08 -1.25 5.56
C ALA A 83 -1.75 -1.15 4.78
N ARG A 84 -0.71 -0.53 5.36
CA ARG A 84 0.62 -0.43 4.76
C ARG A 84 1.27 -1.79 4.51
N ARG A 85 1.18 -2.70 5.48
CA ARG A 85 1.69 -4.08 5.31
C ARG A 85 0.97 -4.79 4.17
N THR A 86 -0.34 -4.61 4.03
CA THR A 86 -1.13 -5.17 2.93
C THR A 86 -0.69 -4.56 1.59
N ALA A 87 -0.52 -3.23 1.51
CA ALA A 87 -0.02 -2.55 0.31
C ALA A 87 1.36 -3.09 -0.11
N ASN A 88 2.29 -3.20 0.83
CA ASN A 88 3.66 -3.66 0.55
C ASN A 88 3.73 -5.13 0.13
N SER A 89 2.83 -5.97 0.64
CA SER A 89 2.85 -7.42 0.34
C SER A 89 2.04 -7.82 -0.88
N ALA A 90 0.92 -7.15 -1.13
CA ALA A 90 -0.03 -7.52 -2.17
C ALA A 90 -0.27 -6.43 -3.23
N GLY A 91 0.14 -5.19 -2.96
CA GLY A 91 -0.09 -4.05 -3.85
C GLY A 91 -1.53 -3.54 -3.87
N ASP A 92 -2.48 -4.23 -3.23
CA ASP A 92 -3.91 -3.91 -3.20
C ASP A 92 -4.58 -4.50 -1.95
N GLY A 93 -5.86 -4.19 -1.75
CA GLY A 93 -6.68 -4.74 -0.65
C GLY A 93 -6.57 -3.99 0.67
N THR A 94 -5.97 -2.83 0.70
CA THR A 94 -5.77 -2.00 1.90
C THR A 94 -7.07 -1.58 2.56
N THR A 95 -8.05 -1.12 1.78
CA THR A 95 -9.40 -0.80 2.25
C THR A 95 -10.08 -2.04 2.83
N THR A 96 -9.96 -3.18 2.15
CA THR A 96 -10.51 -4.47 2.60
C THR A 96 -9.90 -4.88 3.94
N ALA A 97 -8.58 -4.73 4.13
CA ALA A 97 -7.90 -5.05 5.37
C ALA A 97 -8.46 -4.22 6.56
N ILE A 98 -8.65 -2.91 6.37
CA ILE A 98 -9.24 -2.03 7.40
C ILE A 98 -10.67 -2.45 7.74
N VAL A 99 -11.48 -2.72 6.72
CA VAL A 99 -12.89 -3.14 6.89
C VAL A 99 -13.02 -4.47 7.61
N LEU A 100 -12.19 -5.45 7.25
CA LEU A 100 -12.17 -6.76 7.90
C LEU A 100 -11.69 -6.66 9.35
N THR A 101 -10.66 -5.85 9.61
CA THR A 101 -10.16 -5.63 10.96
C THR A 101 -11.24 -5.03 11.86
N GLU A 102 -11.95 -3.99 11.39
CA GLU A 102 -13.08 -3.42 12.13
C GLU A 102 -14.17 -4.47 12.39
N ALA A 103 -14.53 -5.26 11.38
CA ALA A 103 -15.58 -6.27 11.50
C ALA A 103 -15.23 -7.35 12.53
N ILE A 104 -13.98 -7.82 12.52
CA ILE A 104 -13.49 -8.84 13.49
C ILE A 104 -13.49 -8.28 14.91
N ILE A 105 -12.98 -7.06 15.11
CA ILE A 105 -12.94 -6.43 16.43
C ILE A 105 -14.35 -6.20 16.97
N LYS A 106 -15.27 -5.67 16.16
CA LYS A 106 -16.67 -5.46 16.56
C LYS A 106 -17.41 -6.77 16.82
N ALA A 107 -17.11 -7.82 16.09
CA ALA A 107 -17.66 -9.14 16.34
C ALA A 107 -17.13 -9.69 17.68
N GLY A 108 -15.84 -9.52 17.94
CA GLY A 108 -15.25 -9.86 19.23
C GLY A 108 -15.90 -9.11 20.39
N GLU A 109 -16.07 -7.80 20.29
CA GLU A 109 -16.72 -6.98 21.31
C GLU A 109 -18.14 -7.46 21.66
N ARG A 110 -18.91 -7.84 20.65
CA ARG A 110 -20.31 -8.28 20.85
C ARG A 110 -20.44 -9.70 21.42
N ASN A 111 -19.51 -10.58 21.11
CA ASN A 111 -19.64 -12.00 21.40
C ASN A 111 -18.74 -12.49 22.53
N LEU A 112 -17.75 -11.69 22.97
CA LEU A 112 -16.86 -12.07 24.04
C LEU A 112 -17.32 -11.50 25.38
N SER A 113 -17.42 -12.39 26.37
CA SER A 113 -17.63 -12.04 27.78
C SER A 113 -16.29 -12.01 28.54
N LYS A 114 -16.32 -11.54 29.79
CA LYS A 114 -15.15 -11.57 30.68
C LYS A 114 -14.66 -12.99 31.00
N GLU A 115 -15.52 -13.98 30.82
CA GLU A 115 -15.23 -15.43 31.13
C GLU A 115 -14.49 -16.10 29.97
N ASN A 116 -14.48 -15.50 28.76
CA ASN A 116 -13.82 -16.11 27.62
C ASN A 116 -12.29 -16.03 27.73
N ASN A 117 -11.63 -17.13 27.43
CA ASN A 117 -10.18 -17.17 27.32
C ASN A 117 -9.77 -16.52 25.97
N ILE A 118 -9.29 -15.29 26.03
CA ILE A 118 -8.90 -14.51 24.85
C ILE A 118 -7.79 -15.19 24.04
N THR A 119 -6.87 -15.88 24.70
CA THR A 119 -5.78 -16.61 24.02
C THR A 119 -6.33 -17.72 23.14
N GLU A 120 -7.32 -18.47 23.62
CA GLU A 120 -7.98 -19.53 22.83
C GLU A 120 -8.81 -18.96 21.69
N VAL A 121 -9.49 -17.84 21.91
CA VAL A 121 -10.22 -17.13 20.85
C VAL A 121 -9.28 -16.72 19.73
N VAL A 122 -8.15 -16.07 20.04
CA VAL A 122 -7.15 -15.67 19.05
C VAL A 122 -6.57 -16.87 18.31
N LYS A 123 -6.29 -17.97 19.02
CA LYS A 123 -5.84 -19.22 18.40
C LYS A 123 -6.86 -19.78 17.42
N SER A 124 -8.14 -19.77 17.78
CA SER A 124 -9.24 -20.21 16.95
C SER A 124 -9.39 -19.32 15.70
N ILE A 125 -9.33 -17.99 15.85
CA ILE A 125 -9.34 -17.06 14.71
C ILE A 125 -8.20 -17.37 13.73
N ASN A 126 -7.00 -17.64 14.24
CA ASN A 126 -5.85 -18.00 13.41
C ASN A 126 -6.02 -19.35 12.70
N GLN A 127 -6.68 -20.32 13.31
CA GLN A 127 -6.99 -21.60 12.69
C GLN A 127 -8.04 -21.43 11.57
N PHE A 128 -9.13 -20.72 11.85
CA PHE A 128 -10.16 -20.45 10.85
C PHE A 128 -9.64 -19.62 9.66
N SER A 129 -8.77 -18.66 9.92
CA SER A 129 -8.16 -17.87 8.85
C SER A 129 -7.38 -18.75 7.84
N LYS A 130 -6.69 -19.79 8.33
CA LYS A 130 -5.99 -20.77 7.46
C LYS A 130 -6.96 -21.56 6.58
N ILE A 131 -8.13 -21.93 7.12
CA ILE A 131 -9.17 -22.62 6.35
C ILE A 131 -9.72 -21.71 5.26
N ILE A 132 -10.06 -20.46 5.59
CA ILE A 132 -10.55 -19.46 4.64
C ILE A 132 -9.52 -19.21 3.53
N LEU A 133 -8.23 -19.04 3.89
CA LEU A 133 -7.15 -18.86 2.92
C LEU A 133 -7.02 -20.06 1.97
N LYS A 134 -7.20 -21.28 2.45
CA LYS A 134 -7.19 -22.49 1.63
C LYS A 134 -8.34 -22.48 0.61
N GLU A 135 -9.54 -22.08 1.02
CA GLU A 135 -10.70 -21.97 0.11
C GLU A 135 -10.53 -20.81 -0.89
N LEU A 136 -10.04 -19.66 -0.46
CA LEU A 136 -9.72 -18.54 -1.36
C LEU A 136 -8.70 -18.96 -2.43
N LYS A 137 -7.67 -19.72 -2.03
CA LYS A 137 -6.65 -20.23 -2.97
C LYS A 137 -7.24 -21.20 -4.00
N LYS A 138 -8.20 -22.06 -3.62
CA LYS A 138 -8.90 -22.93 -4.57
C LYS A 138 -9.74 -22.14 -5.58
N ASN A 139 -10.37 -21.05 -5.12
CA ASN A 139 -11.23 -20.20 -5.96
C ASN A 139 -10.43 -19.20 -6.80
N SER A 140 -9.14 -18.99 -6.50
CA SER A 140 -8.28 -18.09 -7.27
C SER A 140 -8.02 -18.65 -8.68
N ARG A 141 -7.99 -17.76 -9.67
CA ARG A 141 -7.71 -18.12 -11.06
C ARG A 141 -6.48 -17.34 -11.54
N LYS A 142 -5.63 -18.01 -12.33
CA LYS A 142 -4.50 -17.35 -12.97
C LYS A 142 -5.00 -16.29 -13.96
N ILE A 143 -4.33 -15.14 -13.98
CA ILE A 143 -4.61 -14.07 -14.93
C ILE A 143 -4.19 -14.52 -16.32
N THR A 144 -5.11 -14.45 -17.29
CA THR A 144 -4.84 -14.60 -18.73
C THR A 144 -4.60 -13.21 -19.35
N LYS A 145 -4.03 -13.17 -20.56
CA LYS A 145 -3.83 -11.89 -21.29
C LYS A 145 -5.13 -11.10 -21.46
N ALA A 146 -6.25 -11.77 -21.73
CA ALA A 146 -7.56 -11.10 -21.85
C ALA A 146 -8.02 -10.47 -20.52
N ARG A 147 -7.79 -11.13 -19.40
CA ARG A 147 -8.16 -10.61 -18.07
C ARG A 147 -7.19 -9.57 -17.53
N LEU A 148 -5.98 -9.49 -18.10
CA LEU A 148 -5.02 -8.46 -17.71
C LEU A 148 -5.55 -7.05 -18.02
N LEU A 149 -6.25 -6.88 -19.14
CA LEU A 149 -6.90 -5.62 -19.48
C LEU A 149 -7.99 -5.23 -18.46
N ASP A 150 -8.81 -6.21 -18.04
CA ASP A 150 -9.86 -5.97 -17.05
C ASP A 150 -9.26 -5.53 -15.70
N VAL A 151 -8.21 -6.22 -15.24
CA VAL A 151 -7.51 -5.89 -13.99
C VAL A 151 -6.86 -4.51 -14.08
N ALA A 152 -6.15 -4.22 -15.16
CA ALA A 152 -5.52 -2.93 -15.38
C ALA A 152 -6.55 -1.79 -15.44
N THR A 153 -7.69 -2.02 -16.09
CA THR A 153 -8.78 -1.04 -16.16
C THR A 153 -9.37 -0.75 -14.78
N ILE A 154 -9.61 -1.79 -13.97
CA ILE A 154 -10.10 -1.62 -12.60
C ILE A 154 -9.09 -0.85 -11.75
N SER A 155 -7.81 -1.21 -11.83
CA SER A 155 -6.72 -0.54 -11.10
C SER A 155 -6.55 0.92 -11.54
N ALA A 156 -6.87 1.24 -12.80
CA ALA A 156 -6.89 2.60 -13.33
C ALA A 156 -8.23 3.33 -13.06
N ASN A 157 -8.97 2.94 -12.03
CA ASN A 157 -10.25 3.54 -11.65
C ASN A 157 -11.31 3.54 -12.78
N ASN A 158 -11.37 2.42 -13.53
CA ASN A 158 -12.24 2.20 -14.70
C ASN A 158 -11.90 3.07 -15.93
N ASP A 159 -10.73 3.67 -15.98
CA ASP A 159 -10.21 4.31 -17.19
C ASP A 159 -9.71 3.24 -18.16
N LYS A 160 -10.47 3.04 -19.24
CA LYS A 160 -10.16 2.03 -20.27
C LYS A 160 -8.92 2.39 -21.11
N VAL A 161 -8.65 3.69 -21.29
CA VAL A 161 -7.51 4.16 -22.08
C VAL A 161 -6.22 3.87 -21.30
N LEU A 162 -6.18 4.30 -20.05
CA LEU A 162 -5.05 4.05 -19.16
C LEU A 162 -4.88 2.56 -18.88
N GLY A 163 -5.98 1.83 -18.65
CA GLY A 163 -5.96 0.37 -18.45
C GLY A 163 -5.36 -0.36 -19.64
N LYS A 164 -5.64 0.07 -20.87
CA LYS A 164 -5.06 -0.51 -22.08
C LYS A 164 -3.55 -0.24 -22.18
N ILE A 165 -3.10 0.98 -21.91
CA ILE A 165 -1.67 1.34 -21.91
C ILE A 165 -0.90 0.46 -20.91
N ILE A 166 -1.44 0.30 -19.70
CA ILE A 166 -0.85 -0.54 -18.64
C ILE A 166 -0.82 -2.02 -19.08
N ALA A 167 -1.94 -2.56 -19.57
CA ALA A 167 -2.02 -3.95 -20.00
C ALA A 167 -1.07 -4.25 -21.16
N ASP A 168 -0.93 -3.33 -22.12
CA ASP A 168 -0.01 -3.46 -23.24
C ASP A 168 1.46 -3.43 -22.75
N ALA A 169 1.79 -2.55 -21.80
CA ALA A 169 3.12 -2.49 -21.19
C ALA A 169 3.48 -3.83 -20.53
N TYR A 170 2.63 -4.36 -19.64
CA TYR A 170 2.84 -5.66 -18.99
C TYR A 170 2.91 -6.83 -19.98
N SER A 171 2.14 -6.77 -21.07
CA SER A 171 2.17 -7.81 -22.11
C SER A 171 3.49 -7.82 -22.87
N LYS A 172 4.10 -6.65 -23.07
CA LYS A 172 5.38 -6.49 -23.78
C LYS A 172 6.57 -6.90 -22.92
N VAL A 173 6.61 -6.49 -21.65
CA VAL A 173 7.73 -6.82 -20.76
C VAL A 173 7.68 -8.24 -20.22
N GLY A 174 6.52 -8.89 -20.24
CA GLY A 174 6.34 -10.27 -19.80
C GLY A 174 6.39 -10.46 -18.28
N LYS A 175 6.49 -11.72 -17.83
CA LYS A 175 6.37 -12.08 -16.41
C LYS A 175 7.49 -11.56 -15.52
N ASN A 176 8.69 -11.41 -16.07
CA ASN A 176 9.89 -11.01 -15.33
C ASN A 176 10.24 -9.53 -15.54
N GLY A 177 9.44 -8.81 -16.34
CA GLY A 177 9.67 -7.41 -16.59
C GLY A 177 9.16 -6.53 -15.45
N ILE A 178 9.82 -5.41 -15.26
CA ILE A 178 9.46 -4.39 -14.28
C ILE A 178 8.73 -3.27 -15.02
N VAL A 179 7.60 -2.85 -14.49
CA VAL A 179 6.84 -1.69 -14.99
C VAL A 179 6.90 -0.61 -13.92
N THR A 180 7.43 0.56 -14.29
CA THR A 180 7.48 1.76 -13.45
C THR A 180 6.56 2.82 -14.01
N VAL A 181 6.08 3.71 -13.16
CA VAL A 181 5.24 4.85 -13.53
C VAL A 181 6.00 6.12 -13.19
N GLU A 182 6.21 6.97 -14.19
CA GLU A 182 6.90 8.24 -14.06
C GLU A 182 6.01 9.37 -14.57
N ARG A 183 6.26 10.60 -14.14
CA ARG A 183 5.57 11.77 -14.71
C ARG A 183 6.09 12.03 -16.10
N SER A 184 5.17 12.14 -17.08
CA SER A 184 5.54 12.54 -18.44
C SER A 184 5.92 14.02 -18.47
N GLN A 185 6.91 14.35 -19.30
CA GLN A 185 7.24 15.74 -19.63
C GLN A 185 6.26 16.34 -20.65
N ASN A 186 5.49 15.49 -21.33
CA ASN A 186 4.49 15.86 -22.32
C ASN A 186 3.08 15.72 -21.75
N HIS A 187 2.08 16.26 -22.43
CA HIS A 187 0.66 16.13 -22.06
C HIS A 187 0.07 14.73 -22.34
N GLU A 188 0.81 13.85 -22.98
CA GLU A 188 0.35 12.52 -23.36
C GLU A 188 0.81 11.45 -22.39
N THR A 189 -0.08 10.48 -22.14
CA THR A 189 0.26 9.25 -21.39
C THR A 189 0.65 8.16 -22.39
N TYR A 190 1.86 7.65 -22.28
CA TYR A 190 2.38 6.59 -23.15
C TYR A 190 3.25 5.61 -22.37
N ALA A 191 3.50 4.45 -22.93
CA ALA A 191 4.40 3.46 -22.37
C ALA A 191 5.56 3.20 -23.33
N THR A 192 6.78 3.26 -22.82
CA THR A 192 8.01 2.86 -23.51
C THR A 192 8.53 1.55 -22.93
N VAL A 193 9.07 0.70 -23.79
CA VAL A 193 9.73 -0.55 -23.36
C VAL A 193 11.21 -0.41 -23.66
N THR A 194 12.01 -0.59 -22.61
CA THR A 194 13.48 -0.62 -22.72
C THR A 194 13.98 -2.01 -22.35
N ASN A 195 15.05 -2.45 -23.00
CA ASN A 195 15.75 -3.66 -22.59
C ASN A 195 16.69 -3.31 -21.44
N GLY A 196 16.62 -4.06 -20.34
CA GLY A 196 17.44 -3.84 -19.17
C GLY A 196 16.67 -3.23 -17.98
N ILE A 197 17.39 -2.77 -16.99
CA ILE A 197 16.87 -2.16 -15.76
C ILE A 197 17.35 -0.71 -15.73
N LYS A 198 16.43 0.23 -15.58
CA LYS A 198 16.74 1.63 -15.28
C LYS A 198 16.85 1.81 -13.77
N VAL A 199 17.97 2.35 -13.32
CA VAL A 199 18.23 2.70 -11.93
C VAL A 199 18.35 4.21 -11.84
N ASP A 200 17.57 4.86 -10.98
CA ASP A 200 17.59 6.33 -10.80
C ASP A 200 18.82 6.80 -10.01
N ARG A 201 19.98 6.31 -10.41
CA ARG A 201 21.27 6.75 -9.88
C ARG A 201 22.30 6.70 -10.99
N GLY A 202 22.94 7.82 -11.21
CA GLY A 202 24.03 7.93 -12.16
C GLY A 202 25.39 7.49 -11.57
N TYR A 203 26.45 7.76 -12.29
CA TYR A 203 27.81 7.48 -11.86
C TYR A 203 28.16 8.28 -10.58
N THR A 204 29.04 7.74 -9.75
CA THR A 204 29.42 8.35 -8.47
C THR A 204 30.42 9.50 -8.62
N SER A 205 31.04 9.67 -9.77
CA SER A 205 32.02 10.71 -10.08
C SER A 205 32.05 11.00 -11.56
N ASN A 206 32.21 12.28 -11.94
CA ASN A 206 32.37 12.71 -13.33
C ASN A 206 33.60 12.10 -14.02
N LEU A 207 34.55 11.56 -13.26
CA LEU A 207 35.69 10.82 -13.80
C LEU A 207 35.31 9.52 -14.53
N PHE A 208 34.10 9.00 -14.30
CA PHE A 208 33.58 7.83 -14.99
C PHE A 208 32.90 8.13 -16.32
N ILE A 209 32.84 9.40 -16.73
CA ILE A 209 32.23 9.78 -18.01
C ILE A 209 33.13 9.28 -19.15
N THR A 210 32.58 8.42 -20.00
CA THR A 210 33.29 7.90 -21.20
C THR A 210 32.97 8.73 -22.45
N ASN A 211 31.80 9.36 -22.47
CA ASN A 211 31.36 10.22 -23.57
C ASN A 211 31.01 11.62 -23.05
N GLN A 212 31.99 12.52 -23.12
CA GLN A 212 31.83 13.92 -22.63
C GLN A 212 30.82 14.74 -23.43
N LYS A 213 30.53 14.34 -24.68
CA LYS A 213 29.62 15.08 -25.55
C LYS A 213 28.15 14.93 -25.11
N ASN A 214 27.81 13.77 -24.60
CA ASN A 214 26.47 13.42 -24.16
C ASN A 214 26.34 13.34 -22.63
N ASP A 215 27.44 13.60 -21.91
CA ASP A 215 27.53 13.49 -20.43
C ASP A 215 27.09 12.11 -19.93
N GLU A 216 27.56 11.05 -20.58
CA GLU A 216 27.19 9.67 -20.30
C GLU A 216 28.40 8.76 -20.11
N SER A 217 28.22 7.68 -19.35
CA SER A 217 29.20 6.60 -19.21
C SER A 217 28.63 5.35 -19.84
N VAL A 218 29.19 4.95 -20.98
CA VAL A 218 28.81 3.75 -21.72
C VAL A 218 29.90 2.71 -21.57
N LEU A 219 29.54 1.54 -21.07
CA LEU A 219 30.43 0.40 -20.91
C LEU A 219 29.80 -0.78 -21.64
N GLU A 220 30.57 -1.42 -22.53
CA GLU A 220 30.10 -2.57 -23.30
C GLU A 220 30.72 -3.85 -22.77
N ASP A 221 29.99 -4.96 -22.82
CA ASP A 221 30.42 -6.30 -22.40
C ASP A 221 30.99 -6.38 -20.98
N VAL A 222 30.43 -5.65 -20.06
CA VAL A 222 30.92 -5.57 -18.67
C VAL A 222 30.38 -6.68 -17.78
N LEU A 223 31.20 -7.13 -16.85
CA LEU A 223 30.77 -7.95 -15.74
C LEU A 223 30.18 -7.05 -14.64
N VAL A 224 28.95 -7.34 -14.24
CA VAL A 224 28.25 -6.57 -13.21
C VAL A 224 28.28 -7.33 -11.89
N LEU A 225 28.83 -6.70 -10.84
CA LEU A 225 28.79 -7.20 -9.48
C LEU A 225 27.85 -6.32 -8.65
N VAL A 226 26.84 -6.95 -8.04
CA VAL A 226 25.93 -6.30 -7.10
C VAL A 226 26.26 -6.78 -5.69
N CYS A 227 26.66 -5.85 -4.81
CA CYS A 227 26.98 -6.17 -3.42
C CYS A 227 26.45 -5.06 -2.47
N GLU A 228 26.07 -5.44 -1.27
CA GLU A 228 25.60 -4.51 -0.24
C GLU A 228 26.78 -3.82 0.49
N ASP A 229 27.92 -4.51 0.63
CA ASP A 229 29.08 -4.00 1.35
C ASP A 229 30.28 -3.79 0.41
N ARG A 230 30.77 -2.56 0.34
CA ARG A 230 31.99 -2.19 -0.42
C ARG A 230 33.29 -2.75 0.18
N LYS A 231 33.29 -3.12 1.47
CA LYS A 231 34.49 -3.60 2.17
C LYS A 231 34.84 -5.05 1.82
N SER A 232 33.91 -5.79 1.25
CA SER A 232 34.08 -7.20 0.90
C SER A 232 34.65 -7.42 -0.50
N VAL A 233 34.92 -6.35 -1.26
CA VAL A 233 35.46 -6.42 -2.62
C VAL A 233 36.94 -6.02 -2.55
N VAL A 234 37.78 -6.96 -2.21
CA VAL A 234 39.25 -6.88 -2.34
C VAL A 234 39.73 -8.01 -3.23
#